data_6bcc7cc83c5247ab770d8d20b5115a66
#
_entry.id   6bcc7cc83c5247ab770d8d20b5115a66
#
_cell.length_a   1.000
_cell.length_b   1.000
_cell.length_c   1.000
_cell.angle_alpha   90.00
_cell.angle_beta   90.00
_cell.angle_gamma   90.00
#
_symmetry.space_group_name_H-M   'P 1'
#
loop_
_entity.id
_entity.type
_entity.pdbx_description
1 polymer ?
#
loop_
_entity_poly.entity_id
_entity_poly.type
_entity_poly.pdbx_seq_one_letter_code
_entity_poly.pdbx_strand_id
1 'polypeptide(L)'
;MCAESIRVVLEKPQGAESVSSFQALMVSTASRVGTGNIIGISTAICLGGPGSVFWMWLVAIIGGASAFIESTLAQIYKRRDSQGGSYGGPAYYIETALHSRFIGAVFALFLILTYAGGFNLLASYNLQSTFAVYSFYDKATTPWILGAIFAVLVGYCILGGGKRIVRTTSWIVPIMGGIYVVAALYIILTHITYIPDVFALIFANAFDFQAIFGGIAGSCLMYGVKRGLYSNEAGIGSAPNAAATADVSHPVKQGLVQMLSVYLDTLVVCTATAMMCLCSGVPITKEAAGATYVQQALTADLGSFGPILITVCMVLFAFSTLIGNLFYVDNCLTFLHGKVPSKSFMVAYRIIAALIIFVGAGMSMAAAWDIADIFMAFMCLINIPACAILGTTAVKAMKDYERQKKEGKNPVFLAKNIGLDETNLDFWK
;
A
#
# COMPACT_ATOMS: atom_id res chain seq x y z
N MET A 1 21.00 1.43 6.44
CA MET A 1 19.89 1.18 5.49
C MET A 1 18.94 2.38 5.39
N CYS A 2 18.26 2.85 6.44
CA CYS A 2 17.32 3.98 6.34
C CYS A 2 17.94 5.26 5.74
N ALA A 3 19.12 5.68 6.18
CA ALA A 3 19.80 6.84 5.61
C ALA A 3 20.10 6.68 4.10
N GLU A 4 20.43 5.46 3.67
CA GLU A 4 20.68 5.16 2.26
C GLU A 4 19.36 5.20 1.45
N SER A 5 18.25 4.67 2.02
CA SER A 5 16.93 4.74 1.38
C SER A 5 16.51 6.19 1.14
N ILE A 6 16.69 7.07 2.13
CA ILE A 6 16.39 8.51 2.01
C ILE A 6 17.26 9.15 0.94
N ARG A 7 18.57 8.84 0.90
CA ARG A 7 19.47 9.35 -0.14
C ARG A 7 19.00 8.95 -1.54
N VAL A 8 18.59 7.69 -1.73
CA VAL A 8 18.10 7.17 -3.01
C VAL A 8 16.80 7.85 -3.44
N VAL A 9 15.90 8.14 -2.50
CA VAL A 9 14.64 8.87 -2.78
C VAL A 9 14.93 10.25 -3.37
N LEU A 10 16.02 10.91 -2.93
CA LEU A 10 16.41 12.25 -3.37
C LEU A 10 17.26 12.23 -4.65
N GLU A 11 17.67 11.05 -5.16
CA GLU A 11 18.45 10.95 -6.42
C GLU A 11 17.61 11.35 -7.63
N LYS A 12 18.22 12.11 -8.53
CA LYS A 12 17.59 12.47 -9.82
C LYS A 12 17.60 11.26 -10.77
N PRO A 13 16.56 11.06 -11.60
CA PRO A 13 16.59 10.05 -12.65
C PRO A 13 17.65 10.37 -13.69
N GLN A 14 18.14 9.35 -14.41
CA GLN A 14 19.14 9.53 -15.46
C GLN A 14 18.53 10.11 -16.74
N GLY A 15 17.28 9.77 -17.06
CA GLY A 15 16.54 10.29 -18.21
C GLY A 15 15.61 11.45 -17.85
N ALA A 16 15.51 12.44 -18.73
CA ALA A 16 14.68 13.64 -18.48
C ALA A 16 13.18 13.35 -18.33
N GLU A 17 12.66 12.29 -18.97
CA GLU A 17 11.25 11.84 -18.88
C GLU A 17 11.07 10.58 -18.05
N SER A 18 12.14 10.06 -17.42
CA SER A 18 12.10 8.85 -16.62
C SER A 18 11.45 9.07 -15.25
N VAL A 19 10.83 8.03 -14.71
CA VAL A 19 10.24 8.06 -13.37
C VAL A 19 11.35 8.02 -12.31
N SER A 20 11.37 9.01 -11.43
CA SER A 20 12.34 9.04 -10.33
C SER A 20 12.00 8.05 -9.22
N SER A 21 12.99 7.75 -8.35
CA SER A 21 12.74 6.95 -7.13
C SER A 21 11.67 7.59 -6.23
N PHE A 22 11.66 8.91 -6.12
CA PHE A 22 10.62 9.65 -5.40
C PHE A 22 9.24 9.45 -6.01
N GLN A 23 9.10 9.57 -7.32
CA GLN A 23 7.82 9.38 -8.01
C GLN A 23 7.30 7.95 -7.89
N ALA A 24 8.16 6.93 -8.03
CA ALA A 24 7.79 5.53 -7.82
C ALA A 24 7.38 5.27 -6.37
N LEU A 25 8.09 5.88 -5.40
CA LEU A 25 7.71 5.86 -3.99
C LEU A 25 6.32 6.48 -3.79
N MET A 26 6.04 7.63 -4.40
CA MET A 26 4.74 8.30 -4.23
C MET A 26 3.58 7.48 -4.81
N VAL A 27 3.79 6.78 -5.92
CA VAL A 27 2.78 5.86 -6.48
C VAL A 27 2.52 4.70 -5.52
N SER A 28 3.57 4.04 -5.02
CA SER A 28 3.41 2.92 -4.09
C SER A 28 2.85 3.38 -2.73
N THR A 29 3.25 4.56 -2.26
CA THR A 29 2.72 5.14 -1.02
C THR A 29 1.26 5.59 -1.20
N ALA A 30 0.84 6.03 -2.38
CA ALA A 30 -0.55 6.37 -2.66
C ALA A 30 -1.50 5.18 -2.48
N SER A 31 -1.07 3.98 -2.88
CA SER A 31 -1.83 2.74 -2.66
C SER A 31 -1.80 2.32 -1.19
N ARG A 32 -0.62 2.28 -0.58
CA ARG A 32 -0.40 1.83 0.81
C ARG A 32 -1.02 2.76 1.85
N VAL A 33 -0.56 4.03 1.86
CA VAL A 33 -1.04 5.03 2.83
C VAL A 33 -2.42 5.50 2.40
N GLY A 34 -3.41 4.78 2.84
CA GLY A 34 -4.79 4.94 2.41
C GLY A 34 -5.79 4.76 3.55
N THR A 35 -6.98 4.33 3.18
CA THR A 35 -8.07 4.09 4.13
C THR A 35 -7.72 3.05 5.19
N GLY A 36 -6.77 2.15 4.88
CA GLY A 36 -6.27 1.12 5.79
C GLY A 36 -5.58 1.67 7.02
N ASN A 37 -4.80 2.74 6.87
CA ASN A 37 -4.06 3.37 7.96
C ASN A 37 -4.96 4.05 8.98
N ILE A 38 -6.19 4.39 8.61
CA ILE A 38 -7.17 5.03 9.48
C ILE A 38 -8.22 4.00 9.91
N ILE A 39 -9.05 3.56 8.98
CA ILE A 39 -10.18 2.66 9.27
C ILE A 39 -9.71 1.24 9.55
N GLY A 40 -8.66 0.76 8.89
CA GLY A 40 -8.09 -0.57 9.14
C GLY A 40 -7.54 -0.69 10.55
N ILE A 41 -6.84 0.34 11.07
CA ILE A 41 -6.33 0.38 12.44
C ILE A 41 -7.47 0.38 13.45
N SER A 42 -8.46 1.27 13.26
CA SER A 42 -9.66 1.30 14.08
C SER A 42 -10.36 -0.06 14.13
N THR A 43 -10.54 -0.69 12.97
CA THR A 43 -11.14 -2.03 12.87
C THR A 43 -10.32 -3.07 13.61
N ALA A 44 -8.98 -3.04 13.49
CA ALA A 44 -8.09 -3.96 14.19
C ALA A 44 -8.20 -3.80 15.71
N ILE A 45 -8.21 -2.56 16.21
CA ILE A 45 -8.33 -2.28 17.64
C ILE A 45 -9.71 -2.68 18.17
N CYS A 46 -10.79 -2.34 17.47
CA CYS A 46 -12.16 -2.61 17.94
C CYS A 46 -12.55 -4.09 17.87
N LEU A 47 -12.08 -4.83 16.86
CA LEU A 47 -12.44 -6.24 16.67
C LEU A 47 -11.41 -7.22 17.20
N GLY A 48 -10.13 -6.86 17.16
CA GLY A 48 -9.03 -7.70 17.61
C GLY A 48 -8.42 -7.28 18.96
N GLY A 49 -8.72 -6.07 19.43
CA GLY A 49 -8.12 -5.49 20.62
C GLY A 49 -6.84 -4.70 20.36
N PRO A 50 -6.36 -3.92 21.37
CA PRO A 50 -5.16 -3.08 21.26
C PRO A 50 -3.90 -3.83 20.86
N GLY A 51 -3.77 -5.10 21.24
CA GLY A 51 -2.64 -5.97 20.88
C GLY A 51 -2.47 -6.20 19.39
N SER A 52 -3.50 -5.95 18.58
CA SER A 52 -3.41 -6.01 17.12
C SER A 52 -2.35 -5.05 16.57
N VAL A 53 -2.11 -3.92 17.23
CA VAL A 53 -1.10 -2.93 16.83
C VAL A 53 0.31 -3.52 16.92
N PHE A 54 0.63 -4.27 17.98
CA PHE A 54 1.90 -4.98 18.10
C PHE A 54 2.13 -5.95 16.94
N TRP A 55 1.12 -6.76 16.61
CA TRP A 55 1.21 -7.72 15.51
C TRP A 55 1.36 -7.04 14.15
N MET A 56 0.77 -5.86 13.96
CA MET A 56 1.01 -5.04 12.78
C MET A 56 2.45 -4.56 12.69
N TRP A 57 3.07 -4.12 13.80
CA TRP A 57 4.48 -3.74 13.83
C TRP A 57 5.38 -4.91 13.45
N LEU A 58 5.10 -6.09 14.00
CA LEU A 58 5.87 -7.30 13.67
C LEU A 58 5.77 -7.66 12.19
N VAL A 59 4.56 -7.61 11.63
CA VAL A 59 4.34 -7.82 10.20
C VAL A 59 5.08 -6.79 9.36
N ALA A 60 5.13 -5.53 9.75
CA ALA A 60 5.87 -4.50 9.02
C ALA A 60 7.38 -4.73 9.06
N ILE A 61 7.93 -5.11 10.22
CA ILE A 61 9.37 -5.38 10.38
C ILE A 61 9.80 -6.55 9.50
N ILE A 62 9.07 -7.67 9.56
CA ILE A 62 9.34 -8.85 8.71
C ILE A 62 9.03 -8.54 7.24
N GLY A 63 7.90 -7.89 7.00
CA GLY A 63 7.44 -7.52 5.67
C GLY A 63 8.36 -6.55 4.93
N GLY A 64 9.12 -5.73 5.67
CA GLY A 64 10.15 -4.88 5.07
C GLY A 64 11.19 -5.67 4.27
N ALA A 65 11.57 -6.87 4.74
CA ALA A 65 12.46 -7.76 4.00
C ALA A 65 11.78 -8.30 2.72
N SER A 66 10.50 -8.66 2.79
CA SER A 66 9.73 -9.08 1.61
C SER A 66 9.63 -7.95 0.59
N ALA A 67 9.29 -6.72 1.02
CA ALA A 67 9.22 -5.55 0.16
C ALA A 67 10.56 -5.23 -0.53
N PHE A 68 11.68 -5.41 0.19
CA PHE A 68 13.02 -5.29 -0.36
C PHE A 68 13.27 -6.31 -1.46
N ILE A 69 12.98 -7.59 -1.20
CA ILE A 69 13.23 -8.69 -2.13
C ILE A 69 12.37 -8.52 -3.40
N GLU A 70 11.05 -8.38 -3.25
CA GLU A 70 10.12 -8.29 -4.38
C GLU A 70 10.39 -7.08 -5.28
N SER A 71 10.75 -5.92 -4.68
CA SER A 71 11.03 -4.71 -5.45
C SER A 71 12.41 -4.74 -6.12
N THR A 72 13.40 -5.39 -5.50
CA THR A 72 14.70 -5.65 -6.13
C THR A 72 14.54 -6.59 -7.32
N LEU A 73 13.77 -7.68 -7.16
CA LEU A 73 13.48 -8.62 -8.25
C LEU A 73 12.71 -7.94 -9.38
N ALA A 74 11.72 -7.12 -9.08
CA ALA A 74 10.96 -6.39 -10.09
C ALA A 74 11.84 -5.44 -10.91
N GLN A 75 12.84 -4.83 -10.30
CA GLN A 75 13.83 -4.01 -11.01
C GLN A 75 14.81 -4.85 -11.84
N ILE A 76 15.24 -6.02 -11.36
CA ILE A 76 16.11 -6.92 -12.13
C ILE A 76 15.41 -7.40 -13.40
N TYR A 77 14.15 -7.82 -13.29
CA TYR A 77 13.38 -8.44 -14.37
C TYR A 77 12.39 -7.50 -15.07
N LYS A 78 12.60 -6.18 -14.94
CA LYS A 78 11.74 -5.19 -15.62
C LYS A 78 11.89 -5.24 -17.14
N ARG A 79 10.83 -4.88 -17.83
CA ARG A 79 10.75 -4.83 -19.28
C ARG A 79 10.79 -3.40 -19.79
N ARG A 80 11.31 -3.21 -20.98
CA ARG A 80 11.35 -1.91 -21.67
C ARG A 80 10.03 -1.66 -22.39
N ASP A 81 9.49 -0.47 -22.26
CA ASP A 81 8.34 -0.06 -23.05
C ASP A 81 8.78 0.56 -24.41
N SER A 82 7.82 0.74 -25.32
CA SER A 82 8.07 1.33 -26.65
C SER A 82 8.45 2.82 -26.61
N GLN A 83 8.30 3.48 -25.48
CA GLN A 83 8.58 4.91 -25.28
C GLN A 83 9.88 5.15 -24.48
N GLY A 84 10.64 4.08 -24.18
CA GLY A 84 11.89 4.13 -23.43
C GLY A 84 11.74 4.10 -21.92
N GLY A 85 10.52 3.98 -21.40
CA GLY A 85 10.22 3.71 -19.99
C GLY A 85 10.41 2.24 -19.61
N SER A 86 10.05 1.90 -18.38
CA SER A 86 10.08 0.53 -17.89
C SER A 86 8.80 0.17 -17.13
N TYR A 87 8.46 -1.12 -17.18
CA TYR A 87 7.36 -1.72 -16.42
C TYR A 87 7.77 -3.11 -15.93
N GLY A 88 7.09 -3.63 -14.93
CA GLY A 88 7.43 -4.91 -14.35
C GLY A 88 6.57 -5.23 -13.13
N GLY A 89 7.01 -6.18 -12.35
CA GLY A 89 6.32 -6.65 -11.15
C GLY A 89 6.41 -8.16 -11.00
N PRO A 90 5.67 -8.78 -10.06
CA PRO A 90 5.76 -10.21 -9.80
C PRO A 90 5.46 -11.09 -11.00
N ALA A 91 4.47 -10.76 -11.82
CA ALA A 91 4.16 -11.53 -13.02
C ALA A 91 5.38 -11.70 -13.94
N TYR A 92 6.18 -10.65 -14.06
CA TYR A 92 7.36 -10.61 -14.92
C TYR A 92 8.54 -11.41 -14.35
N TYR A 93 8.84 -11.28 -13.04
CA TYR A 93 9.94 -12.10 -12.49
C TYR A 93 9.55 -13.58 -12.32
N ILE A 94 8.25 -13.88 -12.10
CA ILE A 94 7.76 -15.27 -12.10
C ILE A 94 7.91 -15.87 -13.50
N GLU A 95 7.50 -15.17 -14.55
CA GLU A 95 7.67 -15.65 -15.93
C GLU A 95 9.14 -15.84 -16.29
N THR A 96 9.99 -14.83 -15.99
CA THR A 96 11.37 -14.83 -16.47
C THR A 96 12.28 -15.72 -15.64
N ALA A 97 12.19 -15.68 -14.31
CA ALA A 97 13.10 -16.37 -13.41
C ALA A 97 12.61 -17.76 -12.98
N LEU A 98 11.29 -17.97 -12.88
CA LEU A 98 10.70 -19.28 -12.58
C LEU A 98 10.18 -20.01 -13.84
N HIS A 99 10.36 -19.43 -15.02
CA HIS A 99 9.94 -19.98 -16.31
C HIS A 99 8.46 -20.38 -16.37
N SER A 100 7.59 -19.66 -15.64
CA SER A 100 6.17 -19.99 -15.58
C SER A 100 5.28 -18.79 -15.91
N ARG A 101 4.95 -18.64 -17.21
CA ARG A 101 3.97 -17.65 -17.66
C ARG A 101 2.58 -17.90 -17.07
N PHE A 102 2.22 -19.16 -16.84
CA PHE A 102 0.93 -19.51 -16.26
C PHE A 102 0.78 -18.96 -14.84
N ILE A 103 1.76 -19.20 -13.95
CA ILE A 103 1.72 -18.67 -12.58
C ILE A 103 1.77 -17.13 -12.59
N GLY A 104 2.58 -16.54 -13.48
CA GLY A 104 2.61 -15.08 -13.68
C GLY A 104 1.24 -14.52 -14.09
N ALA A 105 0.52 -15.21 -15.01
CA ALA A 105 -0.80 -14.79 -15.45
C ALA A 105 -1.86 -14.96 -14.34
N VAL A 106 -1.80 -16.02 -13.55
CA VAL A 106 -2.67 -16.22 -12.38
C VAL A 106 -2.43 -15.12 -11.35
N PHE A 107 -1.17 -14.77 -11.06
CA PHE A 107 -0.84 -13.65 -10.18
C PHE A 107 -1.40 -12.33 -10.72
N ALA A 108 -1.20 -12.03 -12.02
CA ALA A 108 -1.70 -10.81 -12.65
C ALA A 108 -3.23 -10.71 -12.58
N LEU A 109 -3.94 -11.84 -12.76
CA LEU A 109 -5.39 -11.89 -12.61
C LEU A 109 -5.82 -11.56 -11.18
N PHE A 110 -5.19 -12.19 -10.17
CA PHE A 110 -5.51 -11.87 -8.77
C PHE A 110 -5.16 -10.44 -8.39
N LEU A 111 -4.07 -9.87 -8.92
CA LEU A 111 -3.76 -8.45 -8.71
C LEU A 111 -4.86 -7.56 -9.28
N ILE A 112 -5.35 -7.83 -10.48
CA ILE A 112 -6.45 -7.06 -11.08
C ILE A 112 -7.72 -7.17 -10.21
N LEU A 113 -8.09 -8.38 -9.79
CA LEU A 113 -9.25 -8.62 -8.93
C LEU A 113 -9.11 -7.93 -7.55
N THR A 114 -7.90 -7.94 -6.98
CA THR A 114 -7.62 -7.28 -5.71
C THR A 114 -7.70 -5.76 -5.84
N TYR A 115 -6.96 -5.18 -6.78
CA TYR A 115 -6.71 -3.73 -6.82
C TYR A 115 -7.78 -2.96 -7.60
N ALA A 116 -8.28 -3.46 -8.73
CA ALA A 116 -9.41 -2.85 -9.41
C ALA A 116 -10.76 -3.24 -8.77
N GLY A 117 -10.83 -4.44 -8.16
CA GLY A 117 -12.01 -4.95 -7.45
C GLY A 117 -11.93 -4.68 -5.95
N GLY A 118 -11.52 -5.68 -5.17
CA GLY A 118 -11.63 -5.73 -3.71
C GLY A 118 -11.16 -4.46 -2.98
N PHE A 119 -9.95 -3.99 -3.24
CA PHE A 119 -9.40 -2.81 -2.56
C PHE A 119 -10.09 -1.51 -2.97
N ASN A 120 -10.50 -1.37 -4.23
CA ASN A 120 -11.23 -0.18 -4.67
C ASN A 120 -12.68 -0.18 -4.18
N LEU A 121 -13.35 -1.34 -4.10
CA LEU A 121 -14.65 -1.48 -3.43
C LEU A 121 -14.55 -1.05 -1.96
N LEU A 122 -13.55 -1.59 -1.25
CA LEU A 122 -13.32 -1.29 0.17
C LEU A 122 -12.94 0.17 0.42
N ALA A 123 -12.05 0.75 -0.39
CA ALA A 123 -11.66 2.16 -0.25
C ALA A 123 -12.85 3.10 -0.47
N SER A 124 -13.71 2.79 -1.44
CA SER A 124 -14.94 3.54 -1.70
C SER A 124 -15.95 3.43 -0.55
N TYR A 125 -16.15 2.20 -0.01
CA TYR A 125 -16.97 2.00 1.18
C TYR A 125 -16.43 2.79 2.39
N ASN A 126 -15.15 2.66 2.68
CA ASN A 126 -14.50 3.34 3.81
C ASN A 126 -14.66 4.86 3.71
N LEU A 127 -14.50 5.41 2.51
CA LEU A 127 -14.63 6.83 2.28
C LEU A 127 -16.06 7.32 2.55
N GLN A 128 -17.07 6.70 1.97
CA GLN A 128 -18.45 7.11 2.19
C GLN A 128 -18.89 6.93 3.65
N SER A 129 -18.43 5.87 4.34
CA SER A 129 -18.79 5.62 5.75
C SER A 129 -18.30 6.72 6.69
N THR A 130 -17.25 7.44 6.32
CA THR A 130 -16.71 8.58 7.09
C THR A 130 -17.69 9.75 7.15
N PHE A 131 -18.61 9.85 6.19
CA PHE A 131 -19.62 10.91 6.18
C PHE A 131 -20.84 10.61 7.08
N ALA A 132 -20.94 9.38 7.62
CA ALA A 132 -22.09 8.98 8.45
C ALA A 132 -22.25 9.77 9.77
N VAL A 133 -21.22 10.49 10.19
CA VAL A 133 -21.26 11.37 11.37
C VAL A 133 -22.06 12.67 11.16
N TYR A 134 -22.25 13.09 9.90
CA TYR A 134 -22.89 14.35 9.57
C TYR A 134 -24.41 14.24 9.45
N SER A 135 -25.12 15.26 9.89
CA SER A 135 -26.59 15.31 9.90
C SER A 135 -27.26 15.21 8.51
N PHE A 136 -26.53 15.55 7.46
CA PHE A 136 -27.04 15.43 6.07
C PHE A 136 -26.95 14.01 5.51
N TYR A 137 -26.29 13.08 6.26
CA TYR A 137 -26.07 11.72 5.75
C TYR A 137 -27.35 10.90 5.82
N ASP A 138 -27.81 10.43 4.67
CA ASP A 138 -28.87 9.46 4.53
C ASP A 138 -28.32 8.13 4.00
N LYS A 139 -28.54 7.05 4.73
CA LYS A 139 -28.04 5.69 4.39
C LYS A 139 -28.51 5.17 3.05
N ALA A 140 -29.66 5.64 2.56
CA ALA A 140 -30.23 5.17 1.29
C ALA A 140 -29.64 5.88 0.06
N THR A 141 -29.28 7.17 0.20
CA THR A 141 -28.94 8.03 -0.95
C THR A 141 -27.50 8.52 -0.92
N THR A 142 -26.97 8.94 0.26
CA THR A 142 -25.65 9.58 0.36
C THR A 142 -24.50 8.68 -0.13
N PRO A 143 -24.46 7.36 0.15
CA PRO A 143 -23.40 6.48 -0.38
C PRO A 143 -23.30 6.52 -1.89
N TRP A 144 -24.43 6.49 -2.57
CA TRP A 144 -24.48 6.50 -4.04
C TRP A 144 -24.04 7.84 -4.63
N ILE A 145 -24.43 8.96 -4.00
CA ILE A 145 -24.02 10.30 -4.43
C ILE A 145 -22.50 10.44 -4.29
N LEU A 146 -21.94 10.06 -3.12
CA LEU A 146 -20.51 10.10 -2.88
C LEU A 146 -19.77 9.16 -3.83
N GLY A 147 -20.26 7.93 -4.00
CA GLY A 147 -19.71 6.96 -4.94
C GLY A 147 -19.65 7.50 -6.37
N ALA A 148 -20.71 8.17 -6.84
CA ALA A 148 -20.72 8.79 -8.15
C ALA A 148 -19.71 9.93 -8.29
N ILE A 149 -19.61 10.81 -7.28
CA ILE A 149 -18.62 11.90 -7.28
C ILE A 149 -17.21 11.34 -7.38
N PHE A 150 -16.86 10.34 -6.53
CA PHE A 150 -15.52 9.75 -6.54
C PHE A 150 -15.23 8.93 -7.79
N ALA A 151 -16.23 8.20 -8.33
CA ALA A 151 -16.09 7.50 -9.60
C ALA A 151 -15.76 8.45 -10.75
N VAL A 152 -16.39 9.62 -10.80
CA VAL A 152 -16.11 10.65 -11.80
C VAL A 152 -14.73 11.27 -11.61
N LEU A 153 -14.37 11.65 -10.38
CA LEU A 153 -13.06 12.26 -10.08
C LEU A 153 -11.89 11.30 -10.37
N VAL A 154 -12.01 10.06 -9.90
CA VAL A 154 -11.00 9.02 -10.18
C VAL A 154 -10.98 8.69 -11.67
N GLY A 155 -12.13 8.52 -12.29
CA GLY A 155 -12.27 8.29 -13.74
C GLY A 155 -11.55 9.36 -14.55
N TYR A 156 -11.76 10.64 -14.23
CA TYR A 156 -11.04 11.75 -14.88
C TYR A 156 -9.52 11.63 -14.72
N CYS A 157 -9.04 11.26 -13.53
CA CYS A 157 -7.60 11.11 -13.28
C CYS A 157 -7.02 9.94 -14.08
N ILE A 158 -7.63 8.76 -14.01
CA ILE A 158 -7.10 7.54 -14.64
C ILE A 158 -7.20 7.56 -16.17
N LEU A 159 -8.18 8.24 -16.75
CA LEU A 159 -8.28 8.43 -18.21
C LEU A 159 -7.06 9.15 -18.78
N GLY A 160 -6.32 9.91 -17.98
CA GLY A 160 -5.03 10.51 -18.36
C GLY A 160 -3.84 9.56 -18.37
N GLY A 161 -4.02 8.30 -17.97
CA GLY A 161 -2.98 7.27 -17.96
C GLY A 161 -1.95 7.41 -16.86
N GLY A 162 -0.96 6.51 -16.87
CA GLY A 162 0.07 6.40 -15.82
C GLY A 162 0.81 7.70 -15.53
N LYS A 163 1.17 8.50 -16.54
CA LYS A 163 1.84 9.80 -16.35
C LYS A 163 1.01 10.76 -15.47
N ARG A 164 -0.32 10.79 -15.65
CA ARG A 164 -1.21 11.62 -14.81
C ARG A 164 -1.31 11.08 -13.40
N ILE A 165 -1.42 9.76 -13.23
CA ILE A 165 -1.41 9.12 -11.91
C ILE A 165 -0.14 9.48 -11.16
N VAL A 166 1.03 9.25 -11.74
CA VAL A 166 2.35 9.58 -11.14
C VAL A 166 2.42 11.06 -10.73
N ARG A 167 2.00 11.96 -11.60
CA ARG A 167 1.99 13.40 -11.30
C ARG A 167 1.06 13.75 -10.14
N THR A 168 -0.15 13.20 -10.14
CA THR A 168 -1.16 13.46 -9.11
C THR A 168 -0.72 12.93 -7.75
N THR A 169 -0.22 11.70 -7.69
CA THR A 169 0.26 11.08 -6.44
C THR A 169 1.48 11.80 -5.87
N SER A 170 2.38 12.29 -6.72
CA SER A 170 3.58 13.05 -6.30
C SER A 170 3.25 14.35 -5.55
N TRP A 171 2.06 14.91 -5.75
CA TRP A 171 1.58 16.10 -5.04
C TRP A 171 0.70 15.75 -3.84
N ILE A 172 -0.27 14.86 -4.04
CA ILE A 172 -1.28 14.54 -3.00
C ILE A 172 -0.63 13.83 -1.82
N VAL A 173 0.24 12.84 -2.06
CA VAL A 173 0.79 11.98 -1.00
C VAL A 173 1.60 12.77 0.05
N PRO A 174 2.54 13.66 -0.30
CA PRO A 174 3.24 14.45 0.70
C PRO A 174 2.31 15.39 1.49
N ILE A 175 1.32 15.98 0.83
CA ILE A 175 0.36 16.90 1.48
C ILE A 175 -0.51 16.12 2.47
N MET A 176 -1.13 15.03 2.05
CA MET A 176 -1.99 14.23 2.92
C MET A 176 -1.23 13.63 4.09
N GLY A 177 -0.03 13.08 3.84
CA GLY A 177 0.83 12.55 4.88
C GLY A 177 1.28 13.62 5.87
N GLY A 178 1.64 14.81 5.37
CA GLY A 178 2.03 15.94 6.20
C GLY A 178 0.89 16.41 7.11
N ILE A 179 -0.31 16.62 6.59
CA ILE A 179 -1.49 17.00 7.39
C ILE A 179 -1.76 15.95 8.48
N TYR A 180 -1.73 14.65 8.10
CA TYR A 180 -2.04 13.58 9.03
C TYR A 180 -1.00 13.45 10.15
N VAL A 181 0.29 13.48 9.81
CA VAL A 181 1.39 13.36 10.78
C VAL A 181 1.41 14.57 11.72
N VAL A 182 1.18 15.78 11.23
CA VAL A 182 1.11 16.99 12.08
C VAL A 182 -0.05 16.87 13.06
N ALA A 183 -1.23 16.46 12.62
CA ALA A 183 -2.38 16.25 13.49
C ALA A 183 -2.11 15.17 14.56
N ALA A 184 -1.50 14.06 14.15
CA ALA A 184 -1.13 13.00 15.06
C ALA A 184 -0.09 13.44 16.10
N LEU A 185 0.95 14.16 15.67
CA LEU A 185 1.96 14.69 16.58
C LEU A 185 1.35 15.65 17.59
N TYR A 186 0.41 16.51 17.18
CA TYR A 186 -0.31 17.39 18.09
C TYR A 186 -1.02 16.60 19.19
N ILE A 187 -1.82 15.59 18.82
CA ILE A 187 -2.56 14.75 19.79
C ILE A 187 -1.60 13.96 20.69
N ILE A 188 -0.56 13.36 20.12
CA ILE A 188 0.45 12.61 20.89
C ILE A 188 1.15 13.51 21.92
N LEU A 189 1.53 14.73 21.53
CA LEU A 189 2.20 15.66 22.43
C LEU A 189 1.27 16.17 23.55
N THR A 190 -0.01 16.38 23.27
CA THR A 190 -0.99 16.78 24.29
C THR A 190 -1.29 15.65 25.28
N HIS A 191 -1.10 14.39 24.87
CA HIS A 191 -1.34 13.20 25.69
C HIS A 191 -0.05 12.44 26.06
N ILE A 192 1.09 13.12 26.08
CA ILE A 192 2.40 12.48 26.24
C ILE A 192 2.52 11.63 27.54
N THR A 193 1.80 11.99 28.57
CA THR A 193 1.77 11.27 29.86
C THR A 193 1.03 9.93 29.76
N TYR A 194 0.11 9.75 28.81
CA TYR A 194 -0.62 8.50 28.60
C TYR A 194 0.12 7.51 27.70
N ILE A 195 1.16 7.94 27.00
CA ILE A 195 1.91 7.11 26.05
C ILE A 195 2.45 5.83 26.68
N PRO A 196 3.10 5.84 27.88
CA PRO A 196 3.57 4.62 28.52
C PRO A 196 2.44 3.62 28.80
N ASP A 197 1.28 4.12 29.26
CA ASP A 197 0.13 3.27 29.57
C ASP A 197 -0.48 2.64 28.31
N VAL A 198 -0.52 3.38 27.20
CA VAL A 198 -0.98 2.87 25.90
C VAL A 198 -0.03 1.78 25.40
N PHE A 199 1.28 1.97 25.49
CA PHE A 199 2.23 0.89 25.15
C PHE A 199 2.07 -0.33 26.06
N ALA A 200 1.92 -0.13 27.38
CA ALA A 200 1.66 -1.22 28.31
C ALA A 200 0.38 -1.99 27.95
N LEU A 201 -0.69 -1.28 27.59
CA LEU A 201 -1.96 -1.86 27.13
C LEU A 201 -1.79 -2.69 25.84
N ILE A 202 -1.06 -2.16 24.85
CA ILE A 202 -0.79 -2.85 23.58
C ILE A 202 -0.02 -4.16 23.86
N PHE A 203 1.08 -4.10 24.64
CA PHE A 203 1.90 -5.28 24.92
C PHE A 203 1.15 -6.29 25.79
N ALA A 204 0.46 -5.86 26.84
CA ALA A 204 -0.32 -6.76 27.69
C ALA A 204 -1.37 -7.54 26.89
N ASN A 205 -2.12 -6.85 26.00
CA ASN A 205 -3.12 -7.50 25.16
C ASN A 205 -2.50 -8.36 24.05
N ALA A 206 -1.35 -7.98 23.50
CA ALA A 206 -0.69 -8.72 22.42
C ALA A 206 -0.20 -10.11 22.86
N PHE A 207 0.15 -10.28 24.14
CA PHE A 207 0.65 -11.54 24.73
C PHE A 207 -0.35 -12.24 25.66
N ASP A 208 -1.59 -11.74 25.74
CA ASP A 208 -2.67 -12.44 26.40
C ASP A 208 -3.14 -13.63 25.54
N PHE A 209 -3.05 -14.84 26.08
CA PHE A 209 -3.45 -16.07 25.38
C PHE A 209 -4.92 -16.07 24.98
N GLN A 210 -5.80 -15.48 25.79
CA GLN A 210 -7.22 -15.32 25.44
C GLN A 210 -7.40 -14.34 24.28
N ALA A 211 -6.66 -13.25 24.24
CA ALA A 211 -6.69 -12.29 23.15
C ALA A 211 -6.10 -12.87 21.85
N ILE A 212 -5.10 -13.75 21.95
CA ILE A 212 -4.46 -14.39 20.78
C ILE A 212 -5.34 -15.52 20.21
N PHE A 213 -5.89 -16.39 21.09
CA PHE A 213 -6.56 -17.64 20.70
C PHE A 213 -8.05 -17.68 21.02
N GLY A 214 -8.59 -16.66 21.66
CA GLY A 214 -9.96 -16.58 22.20
C GLY A 214 -11.11 -16.56 21.17
N GLY A 215 -10.87 -17.15 20.04
CA GLY A 215 -11.74 -17.30 18.89
C GLY A 215 -10.95 -17.02 17.62
N ILE A 216 -10.85 -18.02 16.75
CA ILE A 216 -10.03 -17.93 15.52
C ILE A 216 -10.38 -16.68 14.68
N ALA A 217 -11.63 -16.24 14.72
CA ALA A 217 -12.12 -15.10 13.94
C ALA A 217 -11.96 -13.72 14.60
N GLY A 218 -11.56 -13.64 15.88
CA GLY A 218 -11.51 -12.37 16.62
C GLY A 218 -10.20 -12.10 17.34
N SER A 219 -9.10 -12.80 17.00
CA SER A 219 -7.85 -12.65 17.73
C SER A 219 -7.06 -11.38 17.32
N CYS A 220 -6.36 -10.79 18.29
CA CYS A 220 -5.48 -9.65 18.04
C CYS A 220 -4.38 -9.98 17.03
N LEU A 221 -3.88 -11.21 17.02
CA LEU A 221 -2.92 -11.70 16.04
C LEU A 221 -3.50 -11.66 14.63
N MET A 222 -4.70 -12.23 14.42
CA MET A 222 -5.29 -12.32 13.10
C MET A 222 -5.65 -10.95 12.53
N TYR A 223 -6.28 -10.09 13.33
CA TYR A 223 -6.57 -8.71 12.89
C TYR A 223 -5.30 -7.90 12.66
N GLY A 224 -4.29 -8.05 13.52
CA GLY A 224 -3.00 -7.42 13.34
C GLY A 224 -2.33 -7.82 12.03
N VAL A 225 -2.29 -9.12 11.71
CA VAL A 225 -1.71 -9.62 10.45
C VAL A 225 -2.52 -9.15 9.24
N LYS A 226 -3.85 -9.35 9.23
CA LYS A 226 -4.70 -8.96 8.09
C LYS A 226 -4.66 -7.46 7.80
N ARG A 227 -4.83 -6.63 8.83
CA ARG A 227 -4.84 -5.17 8.66
C ARG A 227 -3.43 -4.63 8.40
N GLY A 228 -2.40 -5.26 8.97
CA GLY A 228 -1.01 -4.97 8.66
C GLY A 228 -0.68 -5.19 7.19
N LEU A 229 -0.98 -6.37 6.66
CA LEU A 229 -0.76 -6.70 5.25
C LEU A 229 -1.57 -5.79 4.31
N TYR A 230 -2.83 -5.52 4.64
CA TYR A 230 -3.67 -4.61 3.86
C TYR A 230 -3.08 -3.19 3.80
N SER A 231 -2.52 -2.69 4.91
CA SER A 231 -1.94 -1.35 4.99
C SER A 231 -0.60 -1.27 4.27
N ASN A 232 0.38 -2.11 4.63
CA ASN A 232 1.75 -1.98 4.16
C ASN A 232 2.05 -2.71 2.85
N GLU A 233 1.15 -3.58 2.38
CA GLU A 233 1.26 -4.35 1.15
C GLU A 233 2.55 -5.18 1.02
N ALA A 234 3.28 -5.44 2.10
CA ALA A 234 4.54 -6.15 2.05
C ALA A 234 4.34 -7.65 1.79
N GLY A 235 5.00 -8.17 0.76
CA GLY A 235 4.87 -9.57 0.35
C GLY A 235 3.63 -9.87 -0.49
N ILE A 236 2.71 -8.91 -0.69
CA ILE A 236 1.55 -9.06 -1.59
C ILE A 236 1.99 -9.02 -3.06
N GLY A 237 3.06 -8.30 -3.38
CA GLY A 237 3.57 -8.17 -4.73
C GLY A 237 2.98 -7.02 -5.54
N SER A 238 2.37 -6.04 -4.91
CA SER A 238 1.76 -4.88 -5.56
C SER A 238 2.77 -3.77 -5.86
N ALA A 239 3.45 -3.28 -4.83
CA ALA A 239 4.42 -2.20 -4.93
C ALA A 239 5.59 -2.46 -5.91
N PRO A 240 6.03 -3.71 -6.15
CA PRO A 240 6.97 -4.01 -7.22
C PRO A 240 6.58 -3.47 -8.60
N ASN A 241 5.28 -3.34 -8.89
CA ASN A 241 4.79 -2.76 -10.14
C ASN A 241 5.16 -1.27 -10.28
N ALA A 242 5.14 -0.51 -9.19
CA ALA A 242 5.64 0.87 -9.18
C ALA A 242 7.17 0.90 -9.14
N ALA A 243 7.79 0.06 -8.31
CA ALA A 243 9.24 0.00 -8.19
C ALA A 243 9.94 -0.27 -9.53
N ALA A 244 9.36 -1.14 -10.38
CA ALA A 244 9.91 -1.47 -11.69
C ALA A 244 9.97 -0.29 -12.67
N THR A 245 9.13 0.74 -12.48
CA THR A 245 9.10 1.90 -13.37
C THR A 245 10.19 2.93 -13.07
N ALA A 246 10.86 2.82 -11.92
CA ALA A 246 11.89 3.77 -11.53
C ALA A 246 13.17 3.62 -12.35
N ASP A 247 13.73 4.75 -12.74
CA ASP A 247 15.04 4.83 -13.38
C ASP A 247 16.12 4.95 -12.29
N VAL A 248 16.83 3.85 -12.07
CA VAL A 248 17.89 3.73 -11.07
C VAL A 248 19.11 3.03 -11.65
N SER A 249 20.29 3.31 -11.09
CA SER A 249 21.54 2.68 -11.51
C SER A 249 21.74 1.27 -10.96
N HIS A 250 20.96 0.88 -9.92
CA HIS A 250 21.07 -0.44 -9.28
C HIS A 250 19.72 -0.88 -8.71
N PRO A 251 19.26 -2.13 -8.95
CA PRO A 251 17.96 -2.66 -8.48
C PRO A 251 17.73 -2.52 -6.98
N VAL A 252 18.75 -2.73 -6.18
CA VAL A 252 18.72 -2.62 -4.70
C VAL A 252 18.23 -1.25 -4.24
N LYS A 253 18.46 -0.19 -5.01
CA LYS A 253 17.95 1.15 -4.66
C LYS A 253 16.45 1.16 -4.48
N GLN A 254 15.70 0.50 -5.38
CA GLN A 254 14.24 0.39 -5.24
C GLN A 254 13.83 -0.58 -4.13
N GLY A 255 14.57 -1.66 -3.91
CA GLY A 255 14.36 -2.52 -2.74
C GLY A 255 14.42 -1.73 -1.43
N LEU A 256 15.46 -0.89 -1.27
CA LEU A 256 15.63 -0.04 -0.08
C LEU A 256 14.52 1.02 0.07
N VAL A 257 14.09 1.63 -1.04
CA VAL A 257 13.01 2.63 -1.07
C VAL A 257 11.67 2.01 -0.65
N GLN A 258 11.34 0.84 -1.18
CA GLN A 258 10.08 0.16 -0.87
C GLN A 258 10.06 -0.42 0.55
N MET A 259 11.19 -0.89 1.06
CA MET A 259 11.33 -1.26 2.48
C MET A 259 11.07 -0.06 3.40
N LEU A 260 11.65 1.11 3.09
CA LEU A 260 11.40 2.34 3.84
C LEU A 260 9.91 2.72 3.81
N SER A 261 9.25 2.56 2.66
CA SER A 261 7.81 2.83 2.52
C SER A 261 6.94 1.99 3.46
N VAL A 262 7.25 0.68 3.62
CA VAL A 262 6.58 -0.22 4.57
C VAL A 262 6.72 0.29 6.01
N TYR A 263 7.92 0.72 6.39
CA TYR A 263 8.15 1.24 7.74
C TYR A 263 7.44 2.58 7.99
N LEU A 264 7.47 3.49 7.02
CA LEU A 264 6.74 4.76 7.11
C LEU A 264 5.23 4.53 7.20
N ASP A 265 4.69 3.60 6.41
CA ASP A 265 3.27 3.26 6.44
C ASP A 265 2.84 2.75 7.82
N THR A 266 3.47 1.70 8.30
CA THR A 266 2.96 0.99 9.48
C THR A 266 3.56 1.51 10.79
N LEU A 267 4.90 1.69 10.86
CA LEU A 267 5.53 2.12 12.12
C LEU A 267 5.31 3.61 12.41
N VAL A 268 5.00 4.43 11.38
CA VAL A 268 4.70 5.85 11.58
C VAL A 268 3.20 6.11 11.45
N VAL A 269 2.60 5.93 10.26
CA VAL A 269 1.21 6.37 10.01
C VAL A 269 0.19 5.53 10.77
N CYS A 270 0.31 4.18 10.73
CA CYS A 270 -0.61 3.31 11.49
C CYS A 270 -0.44 3.48 13.00
N THR A 271 0.79 3.62 13.48
CA THR A 271 1.06 3.89 14.90
C THR A 271 0.46 5.23 15.32
N ALA A 272 0.57 6.27 14.47
CA ALA A 272 -0.06 7.56 14.72
C ALA A 272 -1.56 7.43 14.94
N THR A 273 -2.26 6.69 14.07
CA THR A 273 -3.69 6.39 14.23
C THR A 273 -3.99 5.64 15.53
N ALA A 274 -3.20 4.60 15.82
CA ALA A 274 -3.38 3.82 17.04
C ALA A 274 -3.23 4.69 18.29
N MET A 275 -2.21 5.56 18.32
CA MET A 275 -1.99 6.48 19.45
C MET A 275 -3.13 7.49 19.57
N MET A 276 -3.56 8.13 18.47
CA MET A 276 -4.71 9.05 18.50
C MET A 276 -5.97 8.37 19.04
N CYS A 277 -6.22 7.12 18.67
CA CYS A 277 -7.38 6.38 19.15
C CYS A 277 -7.24 5.97 20.62
N LEU A 278 -6.11 5.39 21.01
CA LEU A 278 -5.94 4.79 22.34
C LEU A 278 -5.67 5.83 23.43
N CYS A 279 -5.07 6.98 23.11
CA CYS A 279 -4.87 8.07 24.06
C CYS A 279 -6.14 8.86 24.36
N SER A 280 -7.16 8.81 23.49
CA SER A 280 -8.40 9.57 23.66
C SER A 280 -9.28 9.12 24.83
N GLY A 281 -9.04 7.93 25.39
CA GLY A 281 -9.86 7.35 26.45
C GLY A 281 -11.26 6.90 26.01
N VAL A 282 -11.58 6.97 24.71
CA VAL A 282 -12.86 6.50 24.17
C VAL A 282 -12.96 4.97 24.29
N PRO A 283 -14.10 4.42 24.80
CA PRO A 283 -14.26 2.97 24.95
C PRO A 283 -14.13 2.22 23.62
N ILE A 284 -13.37 1.14 23.65
CA ILE A 284 -13.19 0.24 22.50
C ILE A 284 -14.39 -0.68 22.42
N THR A 285 -15.24 -0.53 21.41
CA THR A 285 -16.42 -1.39 21.18
C THR A 285 -16.47 -1.90 19.75
N LYS A 286 -17.07 -3.07 19.54
CA LYS A 286 -17.20 -3.66 18.21
C LYS A 286 -18.09 -2.83 17.29
N GLU A 287 -19.10 -2.18 17.85
CA GLU A 287 -20.06 -1.35 17.14
C GLU A 287 -19.43 -0.06 16.59
N ALA A 288 -18.37 0.43 17.23
CA ALA A 288 -17.64 1.59 16.80
C ALA A 288 -16.58 1.29 15.72
N ALA A 289 -16.34 0.01 15.40
CA ALA A 289 -15.30 -0.37 14.44
C ALA A 289 -15.44 0.37 13.11
N GLY A 290 -14.30 0.87 12.59
CA GLY A 290 -14.26 1.63 11.35
C GLY A 290 -14.13 3.14 11.57
N ALA A 291 -14.78 3.95 10.75
CA ALA A 291 -14.69 5.41 10.81
C ALA A 291 -15.17 5.98 12.16
N THR A 292 -16.20 5.38 12.73
CA THR A 292 -16.86 5.85 13.96
C THR A 292 -15.89 5.97 15.13
N TYR A 293 -15.07 4.96 15.39
CA TYR A 293 -14.13 4.97 16.52
C TYR A 293 -13.09 6.08 16.39
N VAL A 294 -12.51 6.24 15.20
CA VAL A 294 -11.53 7.31 14.95
C VAL A 294 -12.16 8.68 15.10
N GLN A 295 -13.38 8.86 14.60
CA GLN A 295 -14.12 10.13 14.73
C GLN A 295 -14.47 10.45 16.18
N GLN A 296 -14.89 9.46 16.96
CA GLN A 296 -15.15 9.63 18.39
C GLN A 296 -13.87 9.99 19.15
N ALA A 297 -12.76 9.30 18.87
CA ALA A 297 -11.46 9.60 19.46
C ALA A 297 -11.03 11.03 19.19
N LEU A 298 -11.06 11.47 17.92
CA LEU A 298 -10.67 12.82 17.58
C LEU A 298 -11.69 13.87 18.04
N THR A 299 -12.96 13.52 18.20
CA THR A 299 -13.94 14.42 18.80
C THR A 299 -13.63 14.68 20.28
N ALA A 300 -13.16 13.67 21.02
CA ALA A 300 -12.74 13.84 22.41
C ALA A 300 -11.58 14.82 22.53
N ASP A 301 -10.63 14.82 21.59
CA ASP A 301 -9.43 15.63 21.65
C ASP A 301 -9.57 17.02 20.98
N LEU A 302 -10.32 17.10 19.88
CA LEU A 302 -10.40 18.26 19.00
C LEU A 302 -11.83 18.86 18.89
N GLY A 303 -12.79 18.30 19.63
CA GLY A 303 -14.19 18.70 19.54
C GLY A 303 -14.76 18.51 18.12
N SER A 304 -15.58 19.44 17.66
CA SER A 304 -16.22 19.39 16.34
C SER A 304 -15.24 19.43 15.15
N PHE A 305 -14.00 19.83 15.37
CA PHE A 305 -12.97 19.84 14.33
C PHE A 305 -12.45 18.42 14.01
N GLY A 306 -12.49 17.50 15.00
CA GLY A 306 -11.99 16.14 14.85
C GLY A 306 -12.60 15.36 13.66
N PRO A 307 -13.94 15.23 13.58
CA PRO A 307 -14.59 14.57 12.44
C PRO A 307 -14.29 15.24 11.10
N ILE A 308 -14.19 16.58 11.05
CA ILE A 308 -13.86 17.31 9.82
C ILE A 308 -12.44 16.96 9.35
N LEU A 309 -11.48 16.97 10.26
CA LEU A 309 -10.09 16.60 9.97
C LEU A 309 -9.99 15.18 9.38
N ILE A 310 -10.63 14.20 10.03
CA ILE A 310 -10.64 12.82 9.53
C ILE A 310 -11.33 12.70 8.17
N THR A 311 -12.43 13.41 7.96
CA THR A 311 -13.11 13.38 6.65
C THR A 311 -12.22 13.94 5.54
N VAL A 312 -11.53 15.05 5.78
CA VAL A 312 -10.57 15.63 4.82
C VAL A 312 -9.42 14.65 4.55
N CYS A 313 -8.83 14.08 5.60
CA CYS A 313 -7.78 13.06 5.45
C CYS A 313 -8.29 11.85 4.66
N MET A 314 -9.47 11.33 4.96
CA MET A 314 -10.06 10.19 4.28
C MET A 314 -10.36 10.45 2.80
N VAL A 315 -10.80 11.65 2.45
CA VAL A 315 -10.97 12.06 1.04
C VAL A 315 -9.64 12.00 0.29
N LEU A 316 -8.58 12.56 0.86
CA LEU A 316 -7.26 12.56 0.23
C LEU A 316 -6.65 11.15 0.15
N PHE A 317 -6.74 10.38 1.24
CA PHE A 317 -6.21 9.02 1.34
C PHE A 317 -6.96 8.06 0.41
N ALA A 318 -8.29 8.08 0.42
CA ALA A 318 -9.09 7.23 -0.46
C ALA A 318 -8.86 7.58 -1.94
N PHE A 319 -8.85 8.87 -2.30
CA PHE A 319 -8.59 9.28 -3.67
C PHE A 319 -7.21 8.82 -4.17
N SER A 320 -6.15 9.02 -3.36
CA SER A 320 -4.81 8.56 -3.72
C SER A 320 -4.73 7.04 -3.85
N THR A 321 -5.38 6.29 -2.92
CA THR A 321 -5.45 4.82 -2.98
C THR A 321 -6.15 4.34 -4.25
N LEU A 322 -7.32 4.91 -4.56
CA LEU A 322 -8.10 4.51 -5.74
C LEU A 322 -7.31 4.67 -7.05
N ILE A 323 -6.53 5.75 -7.20
CA ILE A 323 -5.71 5.96 -8.40
C ILE A 323 -4.41 5.15 -8.37
N GLY A 324 -3.76 5.00 -7.20
CA GLY A 324 -2.54 4.20 -7.03
C GLY A 324 -2.76 2.73 -7.33
N ASN A 325 -3.87 2.18 -6.87
CA ASN A 325 -4.28 0.80 -7.14
C ASN A 325 -4.38 0.51 -8.64
N LEU A 326 -4.97 1.42 -9.39
CA LEU A 326 -5.19 1.25 -10.83
C LEU A 326 -3.90 1.37 -11.66
N PHE A 327 -2.86 2.01 -11.10
CA PHE A 327 -1.53 1.99 -11.71
C PHE A 327 -0.93 0.58 -11.76
N TYR A 328 -1.09 -0.20 -10.70
CA TYR A 328 -0.60 -1.58 -10.67
C TYR A 328 -1.35 -2.48 -11.66
N VAL A 329 -2.64 -2.25 -11.81
CA VAL A 329 -3.47 -2.99 -12.76
C VAL A 329 -3.05 -2.74 -14.20
N ASP A 330 -2.68 -1.52 -14.56
CA ASP A 330 -2.18 -1.18 -15.91
C ASP A 330 -0.98 -2.09 -16.31
N ASN A 331 -0.04 -2.35 -15.37
CA ASN A 331 1.10 -3.23 -15.60
C ASN A 331 0.69 -4.71 -15.80
N CYS A 332 -0.27 -5.18 -15.01
CA CYS A 332 -0.76 -6.56 -15.13
C CYS A 332 -1.58 -6.78 -16.41
N LEU A 333 -2.37 -5.79 -16.83
CA LEU A 333 -3.07 -5.83 -18.12
C LEU A 333 -2.07 -5.89 -19.29
N THR A 334 -0.98 -5.15 -19.20
CA THR A 334 0.11 -5.19 -20.19
C THR A 334 0.76 -6.58 -20.24
N PHE A 335 0.99 -7.21 -19.08
CA PHE A 335 1.53 -8.55 -18.99
C PHE A 335 0.60 -9.60 -19.65
N LEU A 336 -0.69 -9.60 -19.31
CA LEU A 336 -1.67 -10.55 -19.84
C LEU A 336 -1.83 -10.40 -21.36
N HIS A 337 -1.80 -9.17 -21.85
CA HIS A 337 -1.94 -8.89 -23.30
C HIS A 337 -0.66 -9.16 -24.10
N GLY A 338 0.48 -9.30 -23.42
CA GLY A 338 1.81 -9.48 -24.05
C GLY A 338 2.38 -8.21 -24.70
N LYS A 339 1.64 -7.12 -24.70
CA LYS A 339 2.00 -5.79 -25.23
C LYS A 339 1.11 -4.73 -24.58
N VAL A 340 1.47 -3.46 -24.71
CA VAL A 340 0.62 -2.36 -24.24
C VAL A 340 -0.76 -2.45 -24.92
N PRO A 341 -1.86 -2.58 -24.16
CA PRO A 341 -3.19 -2.71 -24.71
C PRO A 341 -3.62 -1.49 -25.54
N SER A 342 -4.61 -1.67 -26.42
CA SER A 342 -5.12 -0.58 -27.24
C SER A 342 -5.78 0.51 -26.38
N LYS A 343 -5.78 1.76 -26.87
CA LYS A 343 -6.42 2.89 -26.17
C LYS A 343 -7.90 2.61 -25.84
N SER A 344 -8.65 2.01 -26.78
CA SER A 344 -10.06 1.67 -26.59
C SER A 344 -10.25 0.64 -25.47
N PHE A 345 -9.41 -0.39 -25.41
CA PHE A 345 -9.42 -1.39 -24.32
C PHE A 345 -9.15 -0.71 -22.97
N MET A 346 -8.11 0.14 -22.89
CA MET A 346 -7.78 0.84 -21.64
C MET A 346 -8.88 1.81 -21.19
N VAL A 347 -9.58 2.47 -22.13
CA VAL A 347 -10.73 3.32 -21.78
C VAL A 347 -11.88 2.48 -21.24
N ALA A 348 -12.23 1.37 -21.90
CA ALA A 348 -13.29 0.47 -21.44
C ALA A 348 -12.98 -0.08 -20.02
N TYR A 349 -11.75 -0.56 -19.79
CA TYR A 349 -11.30 -1.00 -18.46
C TYR A 349 -11.45 0.11 -17.41
N ARG A 350 -11.02 1.34 -17.71
CA ARG A 350 -11.08 2.48 -16.77
C ARG A 350 -12.52 2.88 -16.44
N ILE A 351 -13.44 2.77 -17.38
CA ILE A 351 -14.88 2.96 -17.13
C ILE A 351 -15.39 1.88 -16.17
N ILE A 352 -15.02 0.60 -16.39
CA ILE A 352 -15.39 -0.50 -15.49
C ILE A 352 -14.83 -0.27 -14.09
N ALA A 353 -13.56 0.15 -13.97
CA ALA A 353 -12.94 0.47 -12.69
C ALA A 353 -13.67 1.62 -11.96
N ALA A 354 -14.10 2.66 -12.68
CA ALA A 354 -14.89 3.74 -12.09
C ALA A 354 -16.29 3.25 -11.63
N LEU A 355 -16.93 2.34 -12.38
CA LEU A 355 -18.20 1.72 -11.97
C LEU A 355 -18.03 0.84 -10.72
N ILE A 356 -16.91 0.14 -10.57
CA ILE A 356 -16.59 -0.63 -9.36
C ILE A 356 -16.49 0.29 -8.13
N ILE A 357 -15.86 1.46 -8.27
CA ILE A 357 -15.80 2.47 -7.21
C ILE A 357 -17.19 2.94 -6.82
N PHE A 358 -18.06 3.21 -7.79
CA PHE A 358 -19.44 3.57 -7.52
C PHE A 358 -20.19 2.50 -6.74
N VAL A 359 -20.09 1.23 -7.15
CA VAL A 359 -20.74 0.09 -6.47
C VAL A 359 -20.19 -0.11 -5.06
N GLY A 360 -18.87 0.07 -4.87
CA GLY A 360 -18.22 -0.10 -3.57
C GLY A 360 -18.80 0.80 -2.48
N ALA A 361 -19.22 2.01 -2.83
CA ALA A 361 -19.82 2.93 -1.88
C ALA A 361 -21.14 2.42 -1.27
N GLY A 362 -21.90 1.60 -2.00
CA GLY A 362 -23.16 1.01 -1.54
C GLY A 362 -23.02 -0.35 -0.83
N MET A 363 -21.79 -0.87 -0.65
CA MET A 363 -21.57 -2.18 -0.03
C MET A 363 -21.73 -2.17 1.50
N SER A 364 -21.81 -3.36 2.10
CA SER A 364 -21.64 -3.52 3.54
C SER A 364 -20.17 -3.63 3.94
N MET A 365 -19.84 -3.21 5.17
CA MET A 365 -18.48 -3.29 5.72
C MET A 365 -17.92 -4.73 5.63
N ALA A 366 -18.69 -5.72 6.05
CA ALA A 366 -18.25 -7.12 6.07
C ALA A 366 -17.91 -7.61 4.66
N ALA A 367 -18.81 -7.42 3.69
CA ALA A 367 -18.59 -7.87 2.32
C ALA A 367 -17.37 -7.18 1.67
N ALA A 368 -17.17 -5.88 1.90
CA ALA A 368 -16.04 -5.15 1.35
C ALA A 368 -14.69 -5.66 1.91
N TRP A 369 -14.62 -5.92 3.23
CA TRP A 369 -13.42 -6.48 3.85
C TRP A 369 -13.17 -7.94 3.45
N ASP A 370 -14.20 -8.78 3.41
CA ASP A 370 -14.04 -10.20 3.06
C ASP A 370 -13.54 -10.38 1.62
N ILE A 371 -14.06 -9.63 0.67
CA ILE A 371 -13.60 -9.64 -0.73
C ILE A 371 -12.13 -9.20 -0.82
N ALA A 372 -11.77 -8.11 -0.13
CA ALA A 372 -10.41 -7.61 -0.11
C ALA A 372 -9.44 -8.62 0.51
N ASP A 373 -9.77 -9.21 1.66
CA ASP A 373 -8.94 -10.18 2.36
C ASP A 373 -8.73 -11.47 1.54
N ILE A 374 -9.77 -11.98 0.87
CA ILE A 374 -9.70 -13.22 0.06
C ILE A 374 -8.75 -13.01 -1.13
N PHE A 375 -8.95 -11.95 -1.92
CA PHE A 375 -8.10 -11.73 -3.09
C PHE A 375 -6.66 -11.41 -2.72
N MET A 376 -6.44 -10.63 -1.65
CA MET A 376 -5.12 -10.36 -1.09
C MET A 376 -4.41 -11.67 -0.69
N ALA A 377 -5.11 -12.59 -0.04
CA ALA A 377 -4.55 -13.88 0.38
C ALA A 377 -4.03 -14.70 -0.82
N PHE A 378 -4.77 -14.75 -1.93
CA PHE A 378 -4.31 -15.44 -3.14
C PHE A 378 -3.04 -14.80 -3.73
N MET A 379 -2.93 -13.49 -3.71
CA MET A 379 -1.69 -12.82 -4.14
C MET A 379 -0.51 -13.20 -3.25
N CYS A 380 -0.68 -13.19 -1.92
CA CYS A 380 0.34 -13.60 -0.97
C CYS A 380 0.79 -15.05 -1.17
N LEU A 381 -0.16 -15.98 -1.41
CA LEU A 381 0.12 -17.41 -1.63
C LEU A 381 0.97 -17.67 -2.89
N ILE A 382 0.94 -16.77 -3.85
CA ILE A 382 1.77 -16.87 -5.07
C ILE A 382 3.09 -16.12 -4.88
N ASN A 383 3.04 -14.89 -4.37
CA ASN A 383 4.20 -14.00 -4.34
C ASN A 383 5.22 -14.37 -3.26
N ILE A 384 4.77 -14.73 -2.05
CA ILE A 384 5.69 -15.06 -0.94
C ILE A 384 6.57 -16.28 -1.30
N PRO A 385 6.04 -17.41 -1.81
CA PRO A 385 6.89 -18.51 -2.27
C PRO A 385 7.84 -18.11 -3.41
N ALA A 386 7.38 -17.30 -4.37
CA ALA A 386 8.24 -16.80 -5.44
C ALA A 386 9.40 -15.97 -4.89
N CYS A 387 9.13 -15.07 -3.95
CA CYS A 387 10.15 -14.29 -3.27
C CYS A 387 11.12 -15.16 -2.43
N ALA A 388 10.62 -16.21 -1.79
CA ALA A 388 11.47 -17.14 -1.04
C ALA A 388 12.45 -17.91 -1.96
N ILE A 389 11.97 -18.39 -3.11
CA ILE A 389 12.79 -19.08 -4.10
C ILE A 389 13.82 -18.13 -4.74
N LEU A 390 13.40 -16.93 -5.13
CA LEU A 390 14.23 -15.96 -5.83
C LEU A 390 15.03 -15.04 -4.88
N GLY A 391 14.82 -15.13 -3.58
CA GLY A 391 15.44 -14.25 -2.57
C GLY A 391 16.96 -14.27 -2.62
N THR A 392 17.57 -15.40 -2.99
CA THR A 392 19.03 -15.51 -3.17
C THR A 392 19.56 -14.55 -4.22
N THR A 393 18.81 -14.28 -5.30
CA THR A 393 19.17 -13.33 -6.35
C THR A 393 19.17 -11.90 -5.79
N ALA A 394 18.15 -11.51 -5.03
CA ALA A 394 18.10 -10.21 -4.37
C ALA A 394 19.23 -10.03 -3.35
N VAL A 395 19.57 -11.08 -2.59
CA VAL A 395 20.70 -11.06 -1.64
C VAL A 395 22.05 -10.93 -2.36
N LYS A 396 22.25 -11.61 -3.50
CA LYS A 396 23.46 -11.43 -4.32
C LYS A 396 23.58 -9.99 -4.85
N ALA A 397 22.47 -9.41 -5.33
CA ALA A 397 22.44 -8.02 -5.76
C ALA A 397 22.75 -7.07 -4.59
N MET A 398 22.25 -7.33 -3.37
CA MET A 398 22.58 -6.54 -2.19
C MET A 398 24.06 -6.60 -1.85
N LYS A 399 24.70 -7.78 -1.92
CA LYS A 399 26.13 -7.92 -1.68
C LYS A 399 26.95 -7.18 -2.72
N ASP A 400 26.57 -7.18 -3.99
CA ASP A 400 27.20 -6.39 -5.05
C ASP A 400 27.09 -4.89 -4.76
N TYR A 401 25.88 -4.44 -4.39
CA TYR A 401 25.63 -3.05 -4.00
C TYR A 401 26.52 -2.61 -2.85
N GLU A 402 26.58 -3.39 -1.76
CA GLU A 402 27.39 -3.09 -0.58
C GLU A 402 28.89 -3.07 -0.90
N ARG A 403 29.38 -3.99 -1.75
CA ARG A 403 30.76 -4.00 -2.20
C ARG A 403 31.12 -2.71 -2.89
N GLN A 404 30.34 -2.28 -3.88
CA GLN A 404 30.59 -1.05 -4.61
C GLN A 404 30.50 0.20 -3.70
N LYS A 405 29.59 0.20 -2.73
CA LYS A 405 29.52 1.28 -1.72
C LYS A 405 30.75 1.37 -0.85
N LYS A 406 31.30 0.21 -0.37
CA LYS A 406 32.54 0.17 0.39
C LYS A 406 33.75 0.69 -0.40
N GLU A 407 33.73 0.54 -1.74
CA GLU A 407 34.72 1.09 -2.63
C GLU A 407 34.52 2.62 -2.91
N GLY A 408 33.54 3.27 -2.28
CA GLY A 408 33.25 4.69 -2.46
C GLY A 408 32.53 5.03 -3.77
N LYS A 409 32.05 4.02 -4.52
CA LYS A 409 31.39 4.19 -5.81
C LYS A 409 29.87 4.44 -5.64
N ASN A 410 29.25 5.10 -6.63
CA ASN A 410 27.80 5.02 -6.78
C ASN A 410 27.46 3.70 -7.47
N PRO A 411 26.76 2.76 -6.82
CA PRO A 411 26.59 1.42 -7.36
C PRO A 411 25.85 1.39 -8.70
N VAL A 412 26.42 0.64 -9.65
CA VAL A 412 25.84 0.34 -10.96
C VAL A 412 25.72 -1.17 -11.09
N PHE A 413 24.55 -1.63 -11.47
CA PHE A 413 24.28 -3.06 -11.56
C PHE A 413 24.59 -3.59 -12.97
N LEU A 414 25.28 -4.72 -13.00
CA LEU A 414 25.46 -5.56 -14.19
C LEU A 414 25.09 -7.00 -13.78
N ALA A 415 24.23 -7.64 -14.57
CA ALA A 415 23.71 -8.98 -14.25
C ALA A 415 24.83 -10.03 -14.10
N LYS A 416 25.88 -9.93 -14.92
CA LYS A 416 27.08 -10.80 -14.85
C LYS A 416 27.80 -10.74 -13.50
N ASN A 417 27.76 -9.60 -12.78
CA ASN A 417 28.46 -9.45 -11.50
C ASN A 417 27.92 -10.37 -10.41
N ILE A 418 26.68 -10.82 -10.55
CA ILE A 418 26.02 -11.76 -9.63
C ILE A 418 25.80 -13.16 -10.23
N GLY A 419 26.36 -13.40 -11.43
CA GLY A 419 26.22 -14.68 -12.16
C GLY A 419 24.81 -14.91 -12.70
N LEU A 420 24.10 -13.85 -13.08
CA LEU A 420 22.77 -13.92 -13.67
C LEU A 420 22.89 -13.91 -15.22
N ASP A 421 22.11 -14.78 -15.88
CA ASP A 421 22.04 -14.83 -17.34
C ASP A 421 21.38 -13.55 -17.89
N GLU A 422 22.11 -12.87 -18.79
CA GLU A 422 21.67 -11.62 -19.40
C GLU A 422 20.69 -11.82 -20.56
N THR A 423 20.56 -13.05 -21.08
CA THR A 423 19.84 -13.35 -22.33
C THR A 423 18.38 -12.87 -22.29
N ASN A 424 17.71 -13.08 -21.16
CA ASN A 424 16.29 -12.76 -20.96
C ASN A 424 16.06 -11.43 -20.24
N LEU A 425 17.06 -10.55 -20.10
CA LEU A 425 16.94 -9.27 -19.47
C LEU A 425 16.92 -8.14 -20.52
N ASP A 426 16.01 -7.16 -20.37
CA ASP A 426 15.94 -5.97 -21.22
C ASP A 426 16.90 -4.87 -20.74
N PHE A 427 17.26 -4.91 -19.47
CA PHE A 427 18.16 -3.98 -18.79
C PHE A 427 19.34 -4.75 -18.17
N TRP A 428 20.35 -4.04 -17.69
CA TRP A 428 21.43 -4.58 -16.84
C TRP A 428 22.47 -5.46 -17.56
N LYS A 429 22.61 -5.27 -18.88
CA LYS A 429 23.63 -5.94 -19.71
C LYS A 429 24.98 -5.27 -19.64
#